data_c9fd5562870159e58f3bd1fffccf914b
#
_entry.id   c9fd5562870159e58f3bd1fffccf914b
#
_cell.length_a   1.000
_cell.length_b   1.000
_cell.length_c   1.000
_cell.angle_alpha   90.00
_cell.angle_beta   90.00
_cell.angle_gamma   90.00
#
_symmetry.space_group_name_H-M   'P 1'
#
loop_
_entity.id
_entity.type
_entity.pdbx_description
1 polymer ?
#
loop_
_entity_poly.entity_id
_entity_poly.type
_entity_poly.pdbx_seq_one_letter_code
_entity_poly.pdbx_strand_id
1 'polypeptide(L)' 'MSRYEVVYFGAFFSDDKENKYNSYPAREWNDAYGFYAMIKEDFSGCYIKDNDYDVCYENGEWY' A
#
# COMPACT_ATOMS: atom_id res chain seq x y z
N MET A 1 11.58 10.21 8.25
CA MET A 1 10.52 9.20 8.05
C MET A 1 9.60 9.63 6.93
N SER A 2 9.17 8.67 6.15
CA SER A 2 8.25 8.97 5.06
C SER A 2 6.85 9.18 5.59
N ARG A 3 6.15 10.17 5.05
CA ARG A 3 4.79 10.47 5.46
C ARG A 3 3.84 9.33 5.08
N TYR A 4 4.01 8.78 3.88
CA TYR A 4 3.13 7.73 3.36
C TYR A 4 3.86 6.40 3.28
N GLU A 5 3.13 5.33 3.49
CA GLU A 5 3.60 3.98 3.25
C GLU A 5 2.53 3.22 2.47
N VAL A 6 2.93 2.68 1.32
CA VAL A 6 2.04 1.77 0.58
C VAL A 6 2.28 0.38 1.14
N VAL A 7 1.28 -0.16 1.81
CA VAL A 7 1.36 -1.50 2.40
C VAL A 7 0.64 -2.49 1.49
N TYR A 8 1.31 -3.60 1.18
CA TYR A 8 0.75 -4.59 0.26
C TYR A 8 1.12 -5.99 0.71
N PHE A 9 0.23 -6.94 0.45
CA PHE A 9 0.40 -8.33 0.86
C PHE A 9 -0.49 -9.24 0.03
N GLY A 10 -0.20 -10.55 0.07
CA GLY A 10 -1.00 -11.55 -0.60
C GLY A 10 -0.91 -11.51 -2.13
N ALA A 11 0.33 -11.60 -2.64
CA ALA A 11 0.56 -11.59 -4.09
C ALA A 11 -0.16 -12.75 -4.78
N PHE A 12 -0.96 -12.45 -5.81
CA PHE A 12 -1.71 -13.47 -6.53
C PHE A 12 -0.82 -14.41 -7.34
N PHE A 13 0.35 -13.93 -7.74
CA PHE A 13 1.27 -14.69 -8.59
C PHE A 13 2.35 -15.44 -7.81
N SER A 14 2.28 -15.42 -6.50
CA SER A 14 3.27 -16.06 -5.65
C SER A 14 2.71 -17.30 -4.99
N ASP A 15 3.49 -18.36 -4.99
CA ASP A 15 3.19 -19.56 -4.20
C ASP A 15 3.51 -19.36 -2.71
N ASP A 16 3.91 -18.15 -2.35
CA ASP A 16 4.24 -17.81 -0.99
C ASP A 16 2.98 -17.77 -0.14
N LYS A 17 2.81 -18.80 0.67
CA LYS A 17 1.65 -18.95 1.55
C LYS A 17 1.76 -18.08 2.80
N GLU A 18 2.90 -17.43 2.97
CA GLU A 18 3.13 -16.54 4.11
C GLU A 18 2.72 -15.12 3.77
N ASN A 19 1.50 -14.73 3.92
CA ASN A 19 1.00 -13.36 3.66
C ASN A 19 1.88 -12.29 4.32
N LYS A 20 3.07 -12.11 3.78
CA LYS A 20 4.01 -11.12 4.31
C LYS A 20 3.60 -9.73 3.90
N TYR A 21 3.59 -8.85 4.87
CA TYR A 21 3.36 -7.44 4.61
C TYR A 21 4.63 -6.80 4.07
N ASN A 22 4.49 -6.08 2.97
CA ASN A 22 5.55 -5.28 2.40
C ASN A 22 5.14 -3.82 2.47
N SER A 23 6.10 -2.91 2.51
CA SER A 23 5.81 -1.49 2.52
C SER A 23 6.74 -0.74 1.59
N TYR A 24 6.20 0.28 0.93
CA TYR A 24 6.94 1.20 0.07
C TYR A 24 6.80 2.60 0.65
N PRO A 25 7.88 3.17 1.15
CA PRO A 25 7.81 4.51 1.75
C PRO A 25 7.77 5.59 0.67
N ALA A 26 6.96 6.62 0.89
CA ALA A 26 6.85 7.74 -0.01
C ALA A 26 6.64 9.03 0.78
N ARG A 27 7.26 10.12 0.35
CA ARG A 27 7.12 11.43 0.99
C ARG A 27 5.92 12.19 0.48
N GLU A 28 5.54 11.95 -0.78
CA GLU A 28 4.48 12.69 -1.44
C GLU A 28 3.35 11.76 -1.85
N TRP A 29 2.13 12.31 -1.84
CA TRP A 29 0.94 11.57 -2.20
C TRP A 29 1.03 11.01 -3.63
N ASN A 30 1.48 11.81 -4.58
CA ASN A 30 1.56 11.38 -5.98
C ASN A 30 2.46 10.15 -6.15
N ASP A 31 3.56 10.08 -5.42
CA ASP A 31 4.46 8.95 -5.47
C ASP A 31 3.81 7.71 -4.85
N ALA A 32 3.20 7.88 -3.68
CA ALA A 32 2.51 6.76 -3.02
C ALA A 32 1.36 6.24 -3.86
N TYR A 33 0.53 7.14 -4.38
CA TYR A 33 -0.64 6.76 -5.18
C TYR A 33 -0.23 6.10 -6.49
N GLY A 34 0.81 6.60 -7.14
CA GLY A 34 1.32 6.00 -8.38
C GLY A 34 1.76 4.56 -8.17
N PHE A 35 2.50 4.29 -7.11
CA PHE A 35 2.91 2.94 -6.77
C PHE A 35 1.72 2.06 -6.41
N TYR A 36 0.81 2.58 -5.59
CA TYR A 36 -0.41 1.88 -5.19
C TYR A 36 -1.24 1.47 -6.41
N ALA A 37 -1.48 2.41 -7.32
CA ALA A 37 -2.28 2.15 -8.51
C ALA A 37 -1.65 1.10 -9.43
N MET A 38 -0.31 1.06 -9.45
CA MET A 38 0.43 0.12 -10.29
C MET A 38 0.31 -1.32 -9.77
N ILE A 39 0.32 -1.51 -8.45
CA ILE A 39 0.42 -2.85 -7.86
C ILE A 39 -0.89 -3.37 -7.27
N LYS A 40 -1.91 -2.54 -7.09
CA LYS A 40 -3.11 -2.92 -6.34
C LYS A 40 -3.84 -4.14 -6.87
N GLU A 41 -3.72 -4.42 -8.18
CA GLU A 41 -4.37 -5.57 -8.80
C GLU A 41 -3.55 -6.86 -8.66
N ASP A 42 -2.28 -6.73 -8.31
CA ASP A 42 -1.39 -7.88 -8.16
C ASP A 42 -1.39 -8.46 -6.75
N PHE A 43 -2.05 -7.80 -5.83
CA PHE A 43 -2.07 -8.19 -4.42
C PHE A 43 -3.49 -8.26 -3.89
N SER A 44 -3.75 -9.21 -2.99
CA SER A 44 -5.06 -9.34 -2.36
C SER A 44 -5.34 -8.20 -1.37
N GLY A 45 -4.30 -7.60 -0.81
CA GLY A 45 -4.42 -6.44 0.06
C GLY A 45 -3.41 -5.37 -0.31
N CYS A 46 -3.88 -4.14 -0.45
CA CYS A 46 -3.02 -2.99 -0.77
C CYS A 46 -3.70 -1.72 -0.28
N TYR A 47 -3.00 -0.93 0.50
CA TYR A 47 -3.52 0.34 0.99
C TYR A 47 -2.39 1.32 1.22
N ILE A 48 -2.73 2.61 1.31
CA ILE A 48 -1.77 3.67 1.61
C ILE A 48 -2.01 4.16 3.04
N LYS A 49 -0.99 4.09 3.86
CA LYS A 49 -1.03 4.61 5.25
C LYS A 49 -0.47 6.03 5.26
N ASP A 50 -1.22 6.98 5.84
CA ASP A 50 -0.74 8.32 6.11
C ASP A 50 -0.31 8.37 7.57
N ASN A 51 1.00 8.43 7.80
CA ASN A 51 1.56 8.41 9.15
C ASN A 51 1.35 9.72 9.92
N ASP A 52 1.13 10.82 9.21
CA ASP A 52 0.91 12.12 9.86
C ASP A 52 -0.48 12.21 10.48
N TYR A 53 -1.48 11.65 9.81
CA TYR A 53 -2.87 11.69 10.29
C TYR A 53 -3.39 10.36 10.81
N ASP A 54 -2.55 9.31 10.74
CA ASP A 54 -2.89 7.96 11.21
C ASP A 54 -4.19 7.43 10.56
N VAL A 55 -4.29 7.62 9.27
CA VAL A 55 -5.42 7.14 8.46
C VAL A 55 -4.92 6.32 7.28
N CYS A 56 -5.80 5.52 6.71
CA CYS A 56 -5.49 4.67 5.57
C CYS A 56 -6.40 5.00 4.40
N TYR A 57 -5.87 4.82 3.19
CA TYR A 57 -6.60 5.00 1.95
C TYR A 57 -6.68 3.68 1.20
N GLU A 58 -7.88 3.29 0.80
CA GLU A 58 -8.09 2.07 0.02
C GLU A 58 -9.34 2.21 -0.83
N ASN A 59 -9.19 1.97 -2.13
CA ASN A 59 -10.30 1.98 -3.09
C ASN A 59 -11.17 3.25 -3.05
N GLY A 60 -10.52 4.39 -2.89
CA GLY A 60 -11.21 5.68 -2.88
C GLY A 60 -11.76 6.11 -1.53
N GLU A 61 -11.55 5.32 -0.50
CA GLU A 61 -12.06 5.61 0.84
C GLU A 61 -10.93 5.78 1.85
N TRP A 62 -11.13 6.69 2.78
CA TRP A 62 -10.22 6.92 3.90
C TRP A 62 -10.83 6.32 5.18
N TYR A 63 -9.98 5.68 5.97
CA TYR A 63 -10.44 5.14 7.24
C TYR A 63 -9.34 5.08 8.30
#